data_6e64544d2c9b4786554165bcd310bac8
#
_entry.id   6e64544d2c9b4786554165bcd310bac8
#
_cell.length_a   1.000
_cell.length_b   1.000
_cell.length_c   1.000
_cell.angle_alpha   90.00
_cell.angle_beta   90.00
_cell.angle_gamma   90.00
#
_symmetry.space_group_name_H-M   'P 1'
#
loop_
_entity.id
_entity.type
_entity.pdbx_description
1 polymer ?
#
loop_
_entity_poly.entity_id
_entity_poly.type
_entity_poly.pdbx_seq_one_letter_code
_entity_poly.pdbx_strand_id
1 'polypeptide(L)'
;MNGVLLPWQAFALPTLEIQQLLHAAAWVAVLSWLSVRLLADGFGRSAWLLCSSAWVLLLSWWGTPLSLLGLAFQSPSLLSLCLCVVAAWTDMQTPERQLFGAPAQVQGTTWAWLLVAALGWALMLDTWGHWSVDIYLWGFEMPVLWWAWGLAGLWMLWASFQDTLSANWHSRAASCLLAALALFGFTHAPSGNAWDALLDPGLWLYAHVQLWRRLVPQRTRISHS
;
A
#
# COMPACT_ATOMS: atom_id res chain seq x y z
N MET A 1 -8.82 -26.62 29.38
CA MET A 1 -9.23 -27.11 28.05
C MET A 1 -8.08 -26.83 27.10
N ASN A 2 -7.27 -27.84 26.79
CA ASN A 2 -6.17 -27.72 25.84
C ASN A 2 -6.79 -27.83 24.43
N GLY A 3 -7.20 -26.69 23.85
CA GLY A 3 -7.58 -26.62 22.46
C GLY A 3 -6.36 -26.91 21.60
N VAL A 4 -6.30 -28.12 21.03
CA VAL A 4 -5.35 -28.44 19.96
C VAL A 4 -5.71 -27.54 18.80
N LEU A 5 -4.97 -26.44 18.60
CA LEU A 5 -5.09 -25.63 17.39
C LEU A 5 -4.80 -26.55 16.20
N LEU A 6 -5.79 -26.70 15.36
CA LEU A 6 -5.63 -27.48 14.13
C LEU A 6 -4.58 -26.79 13.24
N PRO A 7 -3.68 -27.52 12.57
CA PRO A 7 -2.51 -26.94 11.90
C PRO A 7 -2.81 -25.95 10.77
N TRP A 8 -4.06 -25.77 10.36
CA TRP A 8 -4.51 -24.81 9.36
C TRP A 8 -5.11 -23.52 9.94
N GLN A 9 -5.10 -23.33 11.28
CA GLN A 9 -5.79 -22.23 11.94
C GLN A 9 -4.91 -20.99 12.21
N ALA A 10 -3.61 -21.13 12.13
CA ALA A 10 -2.69 -19.99 12.31
C ALA A 10 -1.65 -19.97 11.20
N PHE A 11 -1.33 -18.79 10.70
CA PHE A 11 -0.22 -18.61 9.76
C PHE A 11 1.11 -18.84 10.48
N ALA A 12 2.01 -19.59 9.85
CA ALA A 12 3.38 -19.64 10.29
C ALA A 12 4.04 -18.26 10.14
N LEU A 13 4.88 -17.89 11.09
CA LEU A 13 5.68 -16.67 10.96
C LEU A 13 6.64 -16.79 9.76
N PRO A 14 6.87 -15.70 9.00
CA PRO A 14 7.81 -15.72 7.89
C PRO A 14 9.23 -15.98 8.39
N THR A 15 10.06 -16.61 7.56
CA THR A 15 11.48 -16.74 7.88
C THR A 15 12.13 -15.37 7.96
N LEU A 16 13.12 -15.21 8.84
CA LEU A 16 13.81 -13.94 9.07
C LEU A 16 14.35 -13.34 7.75
N GLU A 17 14.88 -14.17 6.86
CA GLU A 17 15.44 -13.75 5.58
C GLU A 17 14.36 -13.15 4.66
N ILE A 18 13.22 -13.80 4.54
CA ILE A 18 12.07 -13.31 3.75
C ILE A 18 11.55 -12.01 4.35
N GLN A 19 11.43 -11.95 5.66
CA GLN A 19 10.97 -10.76 6.37
C GLN A 19 11.89 -9.56 6.12
N GLN A 20 13.21 -9.75 6.25
CA GLN A 20 14.20 -8.71 5.99
C GLN A 20 14.21 -8.26 4.53
N LEU A 21 14.12 -9.20 3.57
CA LEU A 21 14.08 -8.88 2.15
C LEU A 21 12.85 -8.05 1.79
N LEU A 22 11.67 -8.48 2.21
CA LEU A 22 10.43 -7.76 1.92
C LEU A 22 10.35 -6.41 2.64
N HIS A 23 10.87 -6.33 3.86
CA HIS A 23 11.00 -5.08 4.60
C HIS A 23 11.90 -4.08 3.84
N ALA A 24 13.07 -4.52 3.39
CA ALA A 24 13.98 -3.69 2.61
C ALA A 24 13.34 -3.25 1.28
N ALA A 25 12.72 -4.17 0.55
CA ALA A 25 12.04 -3.89 -0.71
C ALA A 25 10.90 -2.88 -0.55
N ALA A 26 10.10 -3.02 0.51
CA ALA A 26 9.00 -2.11 0.80
C ALA A 26 9.50 -0.70 1.12
N TRP A 27 10.53 -0.55 1.94
CA TRP A 27 11.13 0.75 2.22
C TRP A 27 11.78 1.38 1.00
N VAL A 28 12.53 0.63 0.20
CA VAL A 28 13.10 1.14 -1.07
C VAL A 28 12.00 1.65 -1.98
N ALA A 29 10.91 0.91 -2.15
CA ALA A 29 9.81 1.31 -3.01
C ALA A 29 9.12 2.59 -2.52
N VAL A 30 8.79 2.68 -1.24
CA VAL A 30 8.12 3.85 -0.64
C VAL A 30 9.02 5.08 -0.67
N LEU A 31 10.30 4.95 -0.26
CA LEU A 31 11.24 6.05 -0.24
C LEU A 31 11.57 6.54 -1.65
N SER A 32 11.71 5.63 -2.62
CA SER A 32 11.91 5.99 -4.03
C SER A 32 10.71 6.75 -4.57
N TRP A 33 9.50 6.25 -4.32
CA TRP A 33 8.27 6.92 -4.72
C TRP A 33 8.16 8.33 -4.12
N LEU A 34 8.44 8.48 -2.83
CA LEU A 34 8.42 9.75 -2.14
C LEU A 34 9.48 10.72 -2.70
N SER A 35 10.70 10.24 -2.91
CA SER A 35 11.81 11.03 -3.46
C SER A 35 11.51 11.55 -4.86
N VAL A 36 10.96 10.70 -5.73
CA VAL A 36 10.54 11.10 -7.07
C VAL A 36 9.45 12.16 -7.02
N ARG A 37 8.49 12.01 -6.11
CA ARG A 37 7.39 12.98 -5.94
C ARG A 37 7.85 14.33 -5.38
N LEU A 38 8.92 14.36 -4.59
CA LEU A 38 9.44 15.58 -3.97
C LEU A 38 10.52 16.29 -4.81
N LEU A 39 11.29 15.53 -5.57
CA LEU A 39 12.54 16.06 -6.19
C LEU A 39 12.47 16.19 -7.71
N ALA A 40 11.53 15.54 -8.37
CA ALA A 40 11.68 15.25 -9.79
C ALA A 40 10.67 15.95 -10.70
N ASP A 41 10.59 17.27 -10.64
CA ASP A 41 9.96 18.01 -11.73
C ASP A 41 10.84 17.89 -12.99
N GLY A 42 10.49 16.93 -13.88
CA GLY A 42 11.10 16.82 -15.21
C GLY A 42 12.05 15.65 -15.48
N PHE A 43 12.42 14.83 -14.50
CA PHE A 43 13.42 13.75 -14.71
C PHE A 43 12.86 12.39 -15.13
N GLY A 44 11.54 12.18 -15.11
CA GLY A 44 10.87 10.96 -15.61
C GLY A 44 11.52 9.64 -15.14
N ARG A 45 11.82 8.76 -16.12
CA ARG A 45 12.38 7.42 -15.87
C ARG A 45 13.73 7.46 -15.13
N SER A 46 14.58 8.43 -15.44
CA SER A 46 15.91 8.56 -14.83
C SER A 46 15.82 8.84 -13.33
N ALA A 47 14.83 9.64 -12.88
CA ALA A 47 14.64 9.91 -11.46
C ALA A 47 14.30 8.64 -10.69
N TRP A 48 13.45 7.77 -11.24
CA TRP A 48 13.12 6.50 -10.60
C TRP A 48 14.34 5.60 -10.44
N LEU A 49 15.13 5.45 -11.50
CA LEU A 49 16.36 4.65 -11.46
C LEU A 49 17.38 5.20 -10.46
N LEU A 50 17.61 6.51 -10.47
CA LEU A 50 18.56 7.15 -9.56
C LEU A 50 18.09 7.06 -8.10
N CYS A 51 16.84 7.40 -7.81
CA CYS A 51 16.31 7.32 -6.44
C CYS A 51 16.30 5.88 -5.92
N SER A 52 15.86 4.92 -6.73
CA SER A 52 15.85 3.52 -6.31
C SER A 52 17.26 2.99 -6.07
N SER A 53 18.21 3.27 -6.95
CA SER A 53 19.61 2.87 -6.78
C SER A 53 20.23 3.53 -5.55
N ALA A 54 19.98 4.83 -5.32
CA ALA A 54 20.49 5.54 -4.16
C ALA A 54 19.94 4.94 -2.85
N TRP A 55 18.64 4.62 -2.78
CA TRP A 55 18.05 4.00 -1.60
C TRP A 55 18.54 2.57 -1.37
N VAL A 56 18.69 1.76 -2.44
CA VAL A 56 19.29 0.43 -2.33
C VAL A 56 20.72 0.54 -1.76
N LEU A 57 21.54 1.43 -2.29
CA LEU A 57 22.91 1.64 -1.81
C LEU A 57 22.93 2.14 -0.36
N LEU A 58 22.13 3.14 -0.02
CA LEU A 58 22.06 3.68 1.34
C LEU A 58 21.63 2.63 2.37
N LEU A 59 20.58 1.86 2.07
CA LEU A 59 20.07 0.86 2.99
C LEU A 59 20.97 -0.37 3.10
N SER A 60 21.71 -0.73 2.02
CA SER A 60 22.67 -1.82 2.05
C SER A 60 24.02 -1.46 2.67
N TRP A 61 24.48 -0.20 2.48
CA TRP A 61 25.78 0.25 3.00
C TRP A 61 25.80 0.35 4.52
N TRP A 62 24.69 0.73 5.13
CA TRP A 62 24.67 1.08 6.54
C TRP A 62 23.92 0.09 7.41
N GLY A 63 23.60 -1.09 7.03
CA GLY A 63 22.94 -2.14 7.84
C GLY A 63 22.06 -1.69 9.02
N THR A 64 22.43 -0.56 9.65
CA THR A 64 21.75 0.12 10.75
C THR A 64 20.53 0.96 10.34
N PRO A 65 20.46 1.68 9.17
CA PRO A 65 19.29 2.50 8.88
C PRO A 65 18.03 1.68 8.66
N LEU A 66 18.16 0.51 8.04
CA LEU A 66 17.01 -0.37 7.82
C LEU A 66 16.45 -0.91 9.13
N SER A 67 17.34 -1.28 10.09
CA SER A 67 16.92 -1.70 11.41
C SER A 67 16.33 -0.56 12.23
N LEU A 68 16.86 0.67 12.12
CA LEU A 68 16.30 1.85 12.76
C LEU A 68 14.93 2.22 12.19
N LEU A 69 14.75 2.12 10.87
CA LEU A 69 13.43 2.29 10.25
C LEU A 69 12.43 1.25 10.77
N GLY A 70 12.87 -0.01 10.92
CA GLY A 70 12.05 -1.08 11.46
C GLY A 70 11.70 -0.89 12.94
N LEU A 71 12.58 -0.26 13.73
CA LEU A 71 12.34 0.06 15.14
C LEU A 71 11.46 1.32 15.31
N ALA A 72 11.67 2.34 14.47
CA ALA A 72 10.95 3.60 14.57
C ALA A 72 9.59 3.57 13.86
N PHE A 73 9.52 2.84 12.77
CA PHE A 73 8.33 2.74 11.93
C PHE A 73 8.09 1.27 11.60
N GLN A 74 6.84 0.86 11.70
CA GLN A 74 6.43 -0.46 11.25
C GLN A 74 6.80 -0.66 9.77
N SER A 75 7.05 -1.91 9.35
CA SER A 75 7.29 -2.20 7.93
C SER A 75 6.14 -1.69 7.07
N PRO A 76 6.42 -1.02 5.92
CA PRO A 76 5.38 -0.72 4.97
C PRO A 76 4.65 -2.00 4.56
N SER A 77 3.35 -1.90 4.31
CA SER A 77 2.53 -3.04 3.92
C SER A 77 2.92 -3.57 2.53
N LEU A 78 2.61 -4.84 2.27
CA LEU A 78 2.79 -5.42 0.93
C LEU A 78 1.94 -4.70 -0.11
N LEU A 79 0.76 -4.20 0.30
CA LEU A 79 -0.07 -3.38 -0.58
C LEU A 79 0.62 -2.06 -0.95
N SER A 80 1.24 -1.38 0.01
CA SER A 80 2.03 -0.16 -0.25
C SER A 80 3.20 -0.43 -1.19
N LEU A 81 3.92 -1.54 -1.00
CA LEU A 81 4.95 -2.00 -1.93
C LEU A 81 4.41 -2.15 -3.35
N CYS A 82 3.31 -2.91 -3.53
CA CYS A 82 2.71 -3.16 -4.85
C CYS A 82 2.23 -1.85 -5.51
N LEU A 83 1.59 -0.97 -4.75
CA LEU A 83 1.13 0.34 -5.24
C LEU A 83 2.29 1.22 -5.70
N CYS A 84 3.38 1.29 -4.94
CA CYS A 84 4.57 2.05 -5.31
C CYS A 84 5.25 1.49 -6.57
N VAL A 85 5.35 0.16 -6.69
CA VAL A 85 5.91 -0.51 -7.87
C VAL A 85 5.06 -0.21 -9.12
N VAL A 86 3.73 -0.32 -9.02
CA VAL A 86 2.82 0.00 -10.14
C VAL A 86 2.88 1.49 -10.49
N ALA A 87 2.97 2.38 -9.50
CA ALA A 87 3.15 3.81 -9.74
C ALA A 87 4.47 4.09 -10.49
N ALA A 88 5.58 3.47 -10.05
CA ALA A 88 6.87 3.56 -10.72
C ALA A 88 6.80 3.09 -12.17
N TRP A 89 6.18 1.92 -12.39
CA TRP A 89 6.02 1.34 -13.73
C TRP A 89 5.23 2.25 -14.66
N THR A 90 4.11 2.82 -14.17
CA THR A 90 3.28 3.72 -14.97
C THR A 90 3.96 5.04 -15.30
N ASP A 91 4.69 5.62 -14.32
CA ASP A 91 5.42 6.87 -14.53
C ASP A 91 6.58 6.66 -15.54
N MET A 92 7.22 5.48 -15.53
CA MET A 92 8.26 5.13 -16.50
C MET A 92 7.74 4.96 -17.94
N GLN A 93 6.47 4.56 -18.11
CA GLN A 93 5.88 4.37 -19.44
C GLN A 93 5.30 5.67 -20.03
N THR A 94 5.04 6.69 -19.21
CA THR A 94 4.44 7.96 -19.65
C THR A 94 5.35 9.15 -19.37
N PRO A 95 6.46 9.29 -20.11
CA PRO A 95 7.50 10.29 -19.82
C PRO A 95 7.02 11.74 -19.91
N GLU A 96 5.94 12.01 -20.65
CA GLU A 96 5.41 13.38 -20.86
C GLU A 96 4.33 13.80 -19.83
N ARG A 97 3.89 12.94 -18.96
CA ARG A 97 2.96 13.37 -17.93
C ARG A 97 3.68 14.24 -16.92
N GLN A 98 3.40 15.51 -16.98
CA GLN A 98 3.70 16.48 -15.94
C GLN A 98 3.33 15.86 -14.57
N LEU A 99 4.33 15.61 -13.74
CA LEU A 99 4.20 15.04 -12.39
C LEU A 99 3.22 15.82 -11.51
N PHE A 100 2.88 17.05 -11.89
CA PHE A 100 1.90 17.96 -11.27
C PHE A 100 0.83 18.45 -12.26
N GLY A 101 0.83 17.95 -13.51
CA GLY A 101 -0.29 18.18 -14.42
C GLY A 101 -1.57 17.76 -13.73
N ALA A 102 -2.58 18.61 -13.82
CA ALA A 102 -3.87 18.58 -13.16
C ALA A 102 -4.29 17.17 -12.73
N PRO A 103 -4.78 16.97 -11.51
CA PRO A 103 -5.13 15.65 -10.99
C PRO A 103 -5.99 14.99 -12.05
N ALA A 104 -5.40 14.10 -12.86
CA ALA A 104 -6.14 13.33 -13.84
C ALA A 104 -7.20 12.63 -13.00
N GLN A 105 -8.36 13.19 -13.08
CA GLN A 105 -9.64 12.82 -12.50
C GLN A 105 -9.64 11.44 -11.82
N VAL A 106 -9.12 11.42 -10.60
CA VAL A 106 -9.24 10.27 -9.71
C VAL A 106 -10.66 10.28 -9.11
N GLN A 107 -11.66 10.67 -9.92
CA GLN A 107 -13.04 10.81 -9.47
C GLN A 107 -13.65 9.48 -8.99
N GLY A 108 -13.22 8.36 -9.55
CA GLY A 108 -13.79 7.06 -9.21
C GLY A 108 -13.27 6.39 -7.92
N THR A 109 -12.33 6.99 -7.20
CA THR A 109 -11.61 6.31 -6.12
C THR A 109 -11.89 6.82 -4.72
N THR A 110 -12.82 7.77 -4.54
CA THR A 110 -13.11 8.35 -3.22
C THR A 110 -13.50 7.28 -2.22
N TRP A 111 -14.35 6.34 -2.61
CA TRP A 111 -14.78 5.25 -1.76
C TRP A 111 -13.62 4.33 -1.34
N ALA A 112 -12.63 4.10 -2.22
CA ALA A 112 -11.47 3.27 -1.88
C ALA A 112 -10.63 3.93 -0.76
N TRP A 113 -10.40 5.24 -0.86
CA TRP A 113 -9.71 5.98 0.20
C TRP A 113 -10.54 6.06 1.49
N LEU A 114 -11.86 6.15 1.38
CA LEU A 114 -12.75 6.05 2.55
C LEU A 114 -12.66 4.69 3.21
N LEU A 115 -12.62 3.60 2.45
CA LEU A 115 -12.45 2.25 2.99
C LEU A 115 -11.09 2.09 3.69
N VAL A 116 -9.99 2.54 3.08
CA VAL A 116 -8.66 2.49 3.69
C VAL A 116 -8.63 3.31 4.99
N ALA A 117 -9.18 4.53 4.97
CA ALA A 117 -9.26 5.37 6.16
C ALA A 117 -10.12 4.73 7.25
N ALA A 118 -11.30 4.25 6.91
CA ALA A 118 -12.24 3.62 7.86
C ALA A 118 -11.66 2.34 8.48
N LEU A 119 -11.02 1.49 7.65
CA LEU A 119 -10.36 0.28 8.12
C LEU A 119 -9.21 0.60 9.09
N GLY A 120 -8.39 1.61 8.77
CA GLY A 120 -7.31 2.03 9.67
C GLY A 120 -7.83 2.56 11.00
N TRP A 121 -8.92 3.34 11.00
CA TRP A 121 -9.58 3.75 12.23
C TRP A 121 -10.16 2.57 13.01
N ALA A 122 -10.78 1.61 12.31
CA ALA A 122 -11.32 0.42 12.94
C ALA A 122 -10.23 -0.39 13.66
N LEU A 123 -9.11 -0.66 12.98
CA LEU A 123 -7.97 -1.39 13.57
C LEU A 123 -7.33 -0.61 14.73
N MET A 124 -7.24 0.72 14.61
CA MET A 124 -6.68 1.56 15.67
C MET A 124 -7.58 1.57 16.92
N LEU A 125 -8.89 1.71 16.76
CA LEU A 125 -9.84 1.66 17.87
C LEU A 125 -9.88 0.28 18.53
N ASP A 126 -9.74 -0.78 17.75
CA ASP A 126 -9.62 -2.15 18.23
C ASP A 126 -8.38 -2.34 19.09
N THR A 127 -7.21 -1.91 18.61
CA THR A 127 -5.95 -2.00 19.38
C THR A 127 -5.97 -1.16 20.66
N TRP A 128 -6.80 -0.12 20.74
CA TRP A 128 -7.01 0.66 21.96
C TRP A 128 -8.04 0.04 22.91
N GLY A 129 -8.62 -1.09 22.54
CA GLY A 129 -9.59 -1.80 23.39
C GLY A 129 -10.95 -1.11 23.49
N HIS A 130 -11.30 -0.27 22.50
CA HIS A 130 -12.59 0.42 22.48
C HIS A 130 -13.73 -0.49 22.01
N TRP A 131 -13.39 -1.61 21.40
CA TRP A 131 -14.35 -2.59 20.90
C TRP A 131 -14.24 -3.92 21.65
N SER A 132 -15.37 -4.61 21.75
CA SER A 132 -15.44 -5.94 22.35
C SER A 132 -15.09 -7.06 21.35
N VAL A 133 -14.76 -6.72 20.12
CA VAL A 133 -14.47 -7.66 19.04
C VAL A 133 -13.03 -7.43 18.61
N ASP A 134 -12.19 -8.44 18.73
CA ASP A 134 -10.77 -8.36 18.39
C ASP A 134 -10.55 -8.49 16.87
N ILE A 135 -10.87 -7.45 16.12
CA ILE A 135 -10.78 -7.43 14.63
C ILE A 135 -9.34 -7.67 14.18
N TYR A 136 -8.37 -7.10 14.91
CA TYR A 136 -6.94 -7.28 14.59
C TYR A 136 -6.53 -8.75 14.67
N LEU A 137 -7.06 -9.50 15.64
CA LEU A 137 -6.76 -10.93 15.78
C LEU A 137 -7.28 -11.77 14.61
N TRP A 138 -8.36 -11.36 13.96
CA TRP A 138 -8.86 -12.04 12.76
C TRP A 138 -7.85 -12.08 11.62
N GLY A 139 -6.94 -11.11 11.56
CA GLY A 139 -5.89 -11.07 10.55
C GLY A 139 -4.90 -12.24 10.62
N PHE A 140 -4.85 -12.98 11.73
CA PHE A 140 -4.07 -14.21 11.89
C PHE A 140 -4.83 -15.46 11.47
N GLU A 141 -6.10 -15.33 11.04
CA GLU A 141 -6.97 -16.45 10.72
C GLU A 141 -7.12 -16.63 9.20
N MET A 142 -7.09 -17.88 8.74
CA MET A 142 -7.29 -18.24 7.34
C MET A 142 -8.59 -17.73 6.71
N PRO A 143 -9.75 -17.74 7.41
CA PRO A 143 -11.00 -17.25 6.82
C PRO A 143 -10.93 -15.81 6.31
N VAL A 144 -10.25 -14.91 7.02
CA VAL A 144 -10.11 -13.50 6.59
C VAL A 144 -9.37 -13.41 5.27
N LEU A 145 -8.32 -14.19 5.08
CA LEU A 145 -7.58 -14.25 3.82
C LEU A 145 -8.48 -14.69 2.66
N TRP A 146 -9.30 -15.72 2.84
CA TRP A 146 -10.22 -16.17 1.80
C TRP A 146 -11.28 -15.13 1.44
N TRP A 147 -11.83 -14.43 2.45
CA TRP A 147 -12.76 -13.33 2.21
C TRP A 147 -12.08 -12.18 1.47
N ALA A 148 -10.86 -11.80 1.87
CA ALA A 148 -10.10 -10.75 1.21
C ALA A 148 -9.81 -11.10 -0.26
N TRP A 149 -9.44 -12.35 -0.55
CA TRP A 149 -9.25 -12.86 -1.91
C TRP A 149 -10.55 -12.79 -2.72
N GLY A 150 -11.65 -13.26 -2.14
CA GLY A 150 -12.96 -13.24 -2.79
C GLY A 150 -13.38 -11.82 -3.15
N LEU A 151 -13.29 -10.88 -2.22
CA LEU A 151 -13.62 -9.46 -2.44
C LEU A 151 -12.69 -8.79 -3.46
N ALA A 152 -11.39 -9.05 -3.39
CA ALA A 152 -10.44 -8.52 -4.37
C ALA A 152 -10.69 -9.08 -5.78
N GLY A 153 -11.01 -10.36 -5.89
CA GLY A 153 -11.39 -11.00 -7.15
C GLY A 153 -12.69 -10.44 -7.73
N LEU A 154 -13.71 -10.25 -6.91
CA LEU A 154 -14.96 -9.60 -7.31
C LEU A 154 -14.74 -8.16 -7.75
N TRP A 155 -13.90 -7.41 -7.05
CA TRP A 155 -13.53 -6.06 -7.46
C TRP A 155 -12.81 -6.04 -8.80
N MET A 156 -11.88 -6.98 -9.03
CA MET A 156 -11.19 -7.12 -10.31
C MET A 156 -12.16 -7.43 -11.44
N LEU A 157 -13.08 -8.38 -11.22
CA LEU A 157 -14.13 -8.70 -12.19
C LEU A 157 -15.01 -7.48 -12.49
N TRP A 158 -15.48 -6.79 -11.45
CA TRP A 158 -16.27 -5.58 -11.63
C TRP A 158 -15.49 -4.50 -12.41
N ALA A 159 -14.21 -4.30 -12.11
CA ALA A 159 -13.37 -3.34 -12.81
C ALA A 159 -13.19 -3.68 -14.30
N SER A 160 -13.18 -4.96 -14.67
CA SER A 160 -13.04 -5.41 -16.06
C SER A 160 -14.29 -5.14 -16.92
N PHE A 161 -15.45 -4.94 -16.29
CA PHE A 161 -16.69 -4.56 -16.98
C PHE A 161 -16.86 -3.06 -17.16
N GLN A 162 -15.93 -2.24 -16.67
CA GLN A 162 -16.01 -0.78 -16.77
C GLN A 162 -15.19 -0.29 -17.99
N ASP A 163 -15.86 0.19 -19.03
CA ASP A 163 -15.22 0.72 -20.25
C ASP A 163 -14.70 2.16 -20.14
N THR A 164 -14.33 2.61 -18.93
CA THR A 164 -13.95 3.99 -18.68
C THR A 164 -12.48 4.14 -18.28
N LEU A 165 -11.92 5.36 -18.40
CA LEU A 165 -10.58 5.68 -17.90
C LEU A 165 -10.41 5.40 -16.40
N SER A 166 -11.49 5.42 -15.62
CA SER A 166 -11.49 5.01 -14.22
C SER A 166 -11.28 3.49 -14.04
N ALA A 167 -11.68 2.68 -15.03
CA ALA A 167 -11.48 1.23 -15.01
C ALA A 167 -10.00 0.86 -14.87
N ASN A 168 -9.11 1.56 -15.55
CA ASN A 168 -7.67 1.30 -15.48
C ASN A 168 -7.12 1.47 -14.06
N TRP A 169 -7.65 2.44 -13.29
CA TRP A 169 -7.21 2.61 -11.90
C TRP A 169 -7.76 1.50 -10.99
N HIS A 170 -9.05 1.18 -11.13
CA HIS A 170 -9.68 0.10 -10.34
C HIS A 170 -9.02 -1.25 -10.61
N SER A 171 -8.77 -1.56 -11.89
CA SER A 171 -8.07 -2.78 -12.27
C SER A 171 -6.66 -2.85 -11.67
N ARG A 172 -5.89 -1.75 -11.73
CA ARG A 172 -4.54 -1.69 -11.13
C ARG A 172 -4.59 -1.82 -9.61
N ALA A 173 -5.51 -1.15 -8.93
CA ALA A 173 -5.65 -1.24 -7.48
C ALA A 173 -6.06 -2.65 -7.04
N ALA A 174 -7.02 -3.26 -7.74
CA ALA A 174 -7.43 -4.64 -7.49
C ALA A 174 -6.28 -5.63 -7.75
N SER A 175 -5.49 -5.43 -8.82
CA SER A 175 -4.28 -6.24 -9.10
C SER A 175 -3.24 -6.10 -8.00
N CYS A 176 -2.99 -4.88 -7.49
CA CYS A 176 -2.09 -4.67 -6.36
C CYS A 176 -2.58 -5.37 -5.10
N LEU A 177 -3.88 -5.31 -4.83
CA LEU A 177 -4.49 -6.00 -3.69
C LEU A 177 -4.34 -7.52 -3.82
N LEU A 178 -4.65 -8.08 -4.98
CA LEU A 178 -4.47 -9.52 -5.25
C LEU A 178 -3.00 -9.94 -5.14
N ALA A 179 -2.07 -9.14 -5.67
CA ALA A 179 -0.63 -9.40 -5.56
C ALA A 179 -0.14 -9.35 -4.11
N ALA A 180 -0.58 -8.36 -3.33
CA ALA A 180 -0.24 -8.26 -1.90
C ALA A 180 -0.78 -9.45 -1.11
N LEU A 181 -2.02 -9.86 -1.36
CA LEU A 181 -2.63 -11.05 -0.74
C LEU A 181 -1.91 -12.34 -1.16
N ALA A 182 -1.49 -12.46 -2.43
CA ALA A 182 -0.71 -13.60 -2.90
C ALA A 182 0.66 -13.66 -2.20
N LEU A 183 1.39 -12.53 -2.17
CA LEU A 183 2.66 -12.44 -1.46
C LEU A 183 2.49 -12.79 0.02
N PHE A 184 1.44 -12.26 0.67
CA PHE A 184 1.15 -12.63 2.05
C PHE A 184 0.86 -14.13 2.21
N GLY A 185 0.03 -14.71 1.35
CA GLY A 185 -0.31 -16.14 1.41
C GLY A 185 0.89 -17.06 1.26
N PHE A 186 1.93 -16.66 0.51
CA PHE A 186 3.17 -17.42 0.36
C PHE A 186 4.21 -17.13 1.43
N THR A 187 4.27 -15.90 1.95
CA THR A 187 5.37 -15.47 2.81
C THR A 187 4.97 -15.21 4.25
N HIS A 188 3.70 -14.97 4.50
CA HIS A 188 3.14 -14.50 5.78
C HIS A 188 3.81 -13.24 6.33
N ALA A 189 4.45 -12.46 5.44
CA ALA A 189 5.10 -11.20 5.81
C ALA A 189 4.07 -10.05 5.85
N PRO A 190 4.33 -9.01 6.66
CA PRO A 190 5.53 -8.82 7.49
C PRO A 190 5.45 -9.48 8.86
N SER A 191 4.27 -9.70 9.42
CA SER A 191 4.08 -10.07 10.84
C SER A 191 3.29 -11.38 11.03
N GLY A 192 2.87 -12.04 9.96
CA GLY A 192 1.90 -13.14 10.00
C GLY A 192 0.44 -12.66 10.08
N ASN A 193 0.20 -11.35 10.18
CA ASN A 193 -1.13 -10.77 10.21
C ASN A 193 -1.50 -10.18 8.83
N ALA A 194 -2.64 -10.57 8.28
CA ALA A 194 -3.10 -10.10 6.99
C ALA A 194 -3.38 -8.59 6.96
N TRP A 195 -3.78 -7.99 8.08
CA TRP A 195 -4.00 -6.56 8.16
C TRP A 195 -2.70 -5.77 7.96
N ASP A 196 -1.59 -6.22 8.55
CA ASP A 196 -0.28 -5.58 8.40
C ASP A 196 0.27 -5.71 6.97
N ALA A 197 -0.16 -6.74 6.24
CA ALA A 197 0.16 -6.88 4.82
C ALA A 197 -0.65 -5.94 3.92
N LEU A 198 -1.84 -5.54 4.34
CA LEU A 198 -2.77 -4.71 3.56
C LEU A 198 -2.74 -3.24 3.95
N LEU A 199 -2.47 -2.93 5.21
CA LEU A 199 -2.55 -1.57 5.73
C LEU A 199 -1.34 -1.25 6.60
N ASP A 200 -0.78 -0.07 6.37
CA ASP A 200 0.26 0.52 7.20
C ASP A 200 -0.09 1.98 7.52
N PRO A 201 0.56 2.58 8.54
CA PRO A 201 0.31 3.97 8.91
C PRO A 201 0.54 4.97 7.78
N GLY A 202 1.49 4.69 6.87
CA GLY A 202 1.79 5.54 5.71
C GLY A 202 0.64 5.54 4.70
N LEU A 203 0.13 4.37 4.35
CA LEU A 203 -1.02 4.24 3.44
C LEU A 203 -2.29 4.85 4.04
N TRP A 204 -2.52 4.64 5.34
CA TRP A 204 -3.63 5.24 6.06
C TRP A 204 -3.56 6.77 6.06
N LEU A 205 -2.40 7.35 6.39
CA LEU A 205 -2.18 8.80 6.34
C LEU A 205 -2.35 9.33 4.91
N TYR A 206 -1.82 8.64 3.91
CA TYR A 206 -1.97 9.00 2.51
C TYR A 206 -3.44 9.03 2.08
N ALA A 207 -4.25 8.07 2.53
CA ALA A 207 -5.69 8.05 2.27
C ALA A 207 -6.37 9.33 2.82
N HIS A 208 -6.04 9.76 4.05
CA HIS A 208 -6.56 11.01 4.62
C HIS A 208 -6.16 12.25 3.81
N VAL A 209 -4.89 12.31 3.37
CA VAL A 209 -4.43 13.40 2.50
C VAL A 209 -5.21 13.44 1.18
N GLN A 210 -5.49 12.27 0.58
CA GLN A 210 -6.27 12.20 -0.66
C GLN A 210 -7.73 12.62 -0.44
N LEU A 211 -8.34 12.23 0.67
CA LEU A 211 -9.70 12.66 1.03
C LEU A 211 -9.74 14.17 1.30
N TRP A 212 -8.79 14.69 2.07
CA TRP A 212 -8.69 16.11 2.35
C TRP A 212 -8.57 16.96 1.08
N ARG A 213 -7.69 16.57 0.15
CA ARG A 213 -7.52 17.26 -1.14
C ARG A 213 -8.79 17.34 -1.97
N ARG A 214 -9.74 16.43 -1.77
CA ARG A 214 -11.03 16.43 -2.47
C ARG A 214 -12.09 17.29 -1.79
N LEU A 215 -12.00 17.41 -0.47
CA LEU A 215 -12.92 18.23 0.32
C LEU A 215 -12.61 19.72 0.23
N VAL A 216 -11.34 20.08 0.03
CA VAL A 216 -10.92 21.48 -0.13
C VAL A 216 -11.17 21.91 -1.57
N PRO A 217 -12.12 22.84 -1.83
CA PRO A 217 -12.34 23.36 -3.17
C PRO A 217 -11.06 23.99 -3.70
N GLN A 218 -10.59 23.54 -4.86
CA GLN A 218 -9.49 24.25 -5.54
C GLN A 218 -10.04 25.63 -5.89
N ARG A 219 -9.54 26.68 -5.20
CA ARG A 219 -9.77 28.05 -5.60
C ARG A 219 -9.34 28.16 -7.05
N THR A 220 -10.31 28.25 -7.97
CA THR A 220 -10.07 28.59 -9.36
C THR A 220 -9.24 29.87 -9.36
N ARG A 221 -7.97 29.80 -9.75
CA ARG A 221 -7.19 30.98 -10.10
C ARG A 221 -7.92 31.62 -11.28
N ILE A 222 -8.73 32.62 -10.99
CA ILE A 222 -9.26 33.51 -12.00
C ILE A 222 -8.02 34.17 -12.60
N SER A 223 -7.63 33.73 -13.80
CA SER A 223 -6.62 34.42 -14.60
C SER A 223 -7.24 35.73 -15.03
N HIS A 224 -6.90 36.80 -14.35
CA HIS A 224 -7.09 38.14 -14.88
C HIS A 224 -6.16 38.25 -16.09
N SER A 225 -6.72 38.07 -17.30
CA SER A 225 -6.15 38.44 -18.60
C SER A 225 -6.32 39.94 -18.81
#